data_74438dd690181a761f345526e992c3a7
#
_entry.id   74438dd690181a761f345526e992c3a7
#
_cell.length_a   1.000
_cell.length_b   1.000
_cell.length_c   1.000
_cell.angle_alpha   90.00
_cell.angle_beta   90.00
_cell.angle_gamma   90.00
#
_symmetry.space_group_name_H-M   'P 1'
#
loop_
_entity.id
_entity.type
_entity.pdbx_description
1 polymer ?
#
loop_
_entity_poly.entity_id
_entity_poly.type
_entity_poly.pdbx_seq_one_letter_code
_entity_poly.pdbx_strand_id
1 'polypeptide(L)'
;MAWLEITLDTTPKNIDSTVTLLTANGFSDLVVEDQEEFETFLEENREYWDYIDENLQKQLQGLSRVKLYLEDSDKQNLSRLEALAAERNLPITVTNMPEIDWEESWKDNYPPQPVGKNLIVLPYWLADQNEGHLPVILDPGLIFGTGAHPSTRLVMEEMEKLVKPGFRCLDLGSGSGILSITALRLGAASAIGVDIDPKAEDIARENAAYNGFSAPAFTALTGNVIEDRELMAELSAKEYDLVLVNIVADVIISLAPVLPKFLGRDSLLICSGIVDYRLPDVAGALNQNGISIKKVRETEDWCCVVCRLK
;
A
#
# COMPACT_ATOMS: atom_id res chain seq x y z
N MET A 1 -23.86 -2.25 -19.38
CA MET A 1 -24.19 -3.67 -19.64
C MET A 1 -24.31 -4.35 -18.28
N ALA A 2 -25.39 -5.08 -18.02
CA ALA A 2 -25.55 -5.82 -16.77
C ALA A 2 -24.71 -7.10 -16.80
N TRP A 3 -24.06 -7.44 -15.71
CA TRP A 3 -23.21 -8.61 -15.56
C TRP A 3 -23.82 -9.59 -14.54
N LEU A 4 -23.53 -10.86 -14.71
CA LEU A 4 -23.82 -11.93 -13.76
C LEU A 4 -22.50 -12.39 -13.13
N GLU A 5 -22.40 -12.34 -11.80
CA GLU A 5 -21.40 -13.09 -11.06
C GLU A 5 -21.91 -14.50 -10.84
N ILE A 6 -21.14 -15.47 -11.23
CA ILE A 6 -21.47 -16.88 -11.09
C ILE A 6 -20.43 -17.52 -10.19
N THR A 7 -20.88 -18.06 -9.08
CA THR A 7 -20.05 -18.73 -8.09
C THR A 7 -20.33 -20.23 -8.10
N LEU A 8 -19.28 -21.03 -8.24
CA LEU A 8 -19.34 -22.47 -8.10
C LEU A 8 -18.60 -22.86 -6.82
N ASP A 9 -19.33 -23.37 -5.84
CA ASP A 9 -18.73 -23.87 -4.60
C ASP A 9 -18.16 -25.27 -4.82
N THR A 10 -16.97 -25.49 -4.28
CA THR A 10 -16.27 -26.76 -4.39
C THR A 10 -15.55 -27.09 -3.08
N THR A 11 -14.54 -27.92 -3.12
CA THR A 11 -13.69 -28.25 -1.97
C THR A 11 -12.22 -28.07 -2.33
N PRO A 12 -11.31 -27.86 -1.35
CA PRO A 12 -9.88 -27.70 -1.62
C PRO A 12 -9.32 -28.80 -2.52
N LYS A 13 -9.75 -30.05 -2.33
CA LYS A 13 -9.32 -31.20 -3.14
C LYS A 13 -9.79 -31.16 -4.59
N ASN A 14 -10.88 -30.47 -4.88
CA ASN A 14 -11.53 -30.47 -6.17
C ASN A 14 -11.37 -29.16 -6.93
N ILE A 15 -10.74 -28.15 -6.33
CA ILE A 15 -10.66 -26.81 -6.92
C ILE A 15 -9.92 -26.81 -8.26
N ASP A 16 -8.76 -27.46 -8.34
CA ASP A 16 -7.99 -27.60 -9.57
C ASP A 16 -8.76 -28.35 -10.67
N SER A 17 -9.49 -29.40 -10.28
CA SER A 17 -10.31 -30.15 -11.23
C SER A 17 -11.51 -29.33 -11.71
N THR A 18 -12.06 -28.47 -10.86
CA THR A 18 -13.14 -27.54 -11.22
C THR A 18 -12.64 -26.47 -12.19
N VAL A 19 -11.48 -25.86 -11.92
CA VAL A 19 -10.83 -24.91 -12.82
C VAL A 19 -10.53 -25.56 -14.17
N THR A 20 -9.93 -26.75 -14.16
CA THR A 20 -9.63 -27.51 -15.40
C THR A 20 -10.90 -27.81 -16.19
N LEU A 21 -11.98 -28.22 -15.52
CA LEU A 21 -13.25 -28.50 -16.16
C LEU A 21 -13.84 -27.26 -16.85
N LEU A 22 -13.85 -26.13 -16.15
CA LEU A 22 -14.36 -24.87 -16.69
C LEU A 22 -13.54 -24.40 -17.88
N THR A 23 -12.22 -24.41 -17.77
CA THR A 23 -11.29 -24.01 -18.83
C THR A 23 -11.44 -24.90 -20.07
N ALA A 24 -11.54 -26.22 -19.89
CA ALA A 24 -11.75 -27.17 -20.99
C ALA A 24 -13.11 -26.95 -21.71
N ASN A 25 -14.06 -26.33 -21.04
CA ASN A 25 -15.36 -25.95 -21.60
C ASN A 25 -15.43 -24.51 -22.11
N GLY A 26 -14.28 -23.80 -22.19
CA GLY A 26 -14.16 -22.49 -22.82
C GLY A 26 -14.44 -21.31 -21.89
N PHE A 27 -14.44 -21.54 -20.56
CA PHE A 27 -14.50 -20.48 -19.55
C PHE A 27 -13.08 -20.22 -19.04
N SER A 28 -12.47 -19.07 -19.42
CA SER A 28 -11.05 -18.77 -19.16
C SER A 28 -10.82 -17.71 -18.08
N ASP A 29 -11.78 -16.81 -17.91
CA ASP A 29 -11.62 -15.71 -16.95
C ASP A 29 -12.19 -16.12 -15.58
N LEU A 30 -11.41 -16.93 -14.87
CA LEU A 30 -11.79 -17.53 -13.61
C LEU A 30 -11.10 -16.84 -12.44
N VAL A 31 -11.85 -16.56 -11.38
CA VAL A 31 -11.33 -16.10 -10.09
C VAL A 31 -11.44 -17.27 -9.10
N VAL A 32 -10.31 -17.69 -8.56
CA VAL A 32 -10.25 -18.78 -7.57
C VAL A 32 -10.18 -18.16 -6.18
N GLU A 33 -11.07 -18.58 -5.30
CA GLU A 33 -11.06 -18.22 -3.88
C GLU A 33 -10.94 -19.52 -3.07
N ASP A 34 -9.71 -19.80 -2.62
CA ASP A 34 -9.38 -20.98 -1.83
C ASP A 34 -8.57 -20.62 -0.60
N GLN A 35 -9.02 -21.08 0.57
CA GLN A 35 -8.32 -20.82 1.83
C GLN A 35 -6.93 -21.45 1.86
N GLU A 36 -6.78 -22.71 1.41
CA GLU A 36 -5.49 -23.42 1.46
C GLU A 36 -4.45 -22.75 0.54
N GLU A 37 -4.87 -22.30 -0.64
CA GLU A 37 -4.00 -21.58 -1.57
C GLU A 37 -3.59 -20.22 -0.99
N PHE A 38 -4.53 -19.50 -0.37
CA PHE A 38 -4.26 -18.23 0.29
C PHE A 38 -3.30 -18.40 1.47
N GLU A 39 -3.49 -19.42 2.32
CA GLU A 39 -2.57 -19.71 3.44
C GLU A 39 -1.16 -20.08 2.94
N THR A 40 -1.06 -20.89 1.89
CA THR A 40 0.22 -21.24 1.24
C THR A 40 0.91 -19.99 0.68
N PHE A 41 0.17 -19.15 -0.03
CA PHE A 41 0.70 -17.88 -0.55
C PHE A 41 1.26 -17.00 0.57
N LEU A 42 0.57 -16.93 1.72
CA LEU A 42 1.02 -16.15 2.87
C LEU A 42 2.30 -16.74 3.51
N GLU A 43 2.39 -18.07 3.59
CA GLU A 43 3.59 -18.74 4.13
C GLU A 43 4.81 -18.54 3.23
N GLU A 44 4.63 -18.67 1.91
CA GLU A 44 5.71 -18.51 0.93
C GLU A 44 6.21 -17.07 0.81
N ASN A 45 5.34 -16.08 1.08
CA ASN A 45 5.66 -14.66 0.96
C ASN A 45 5.77 -13.97 2.34
N ARG A 46 5.95 -14.72 3.41
CA ARG A 46 5.96 -14.21 4.79
C ARG A 46 6.98 -13.08 5.04
N GLU A 47 8.05 -13.03 4.27
CA GLU A 47 9.07 -11.96 4.37
C GLU A 47 8.59 -10.60 3.84
N TYR A 48 7.49 -10.55 3.07
CA TYR A 48 6.93 -9.33 2.50
C TYR A 48 5.70 -8.82 3.25
N TRP A 49 5.17 -9.58 4.23
CA TRP A 49 3.90 -9.28 4.90
C TRP A 49 4.03 -9.46 6.42
N ASP A 50 4.07 -8.36 7.16
CA ASP A 50 4.03 -8.38 8.62
C ASP A 50 2.61 -8.41 9.20
N TYR A 51 1.59 -8.05 8.39
CA TYR A 51 0.19 -7.96 8.81
C TYR A 51 -0.76 -8.43 7.72
N ILE A 52 -1.75 -9.19 8.14
CA ILE A 52 -2.86 -9.65 7.30
C ILE A 52 -4.15 -9.17 7.96
N ASP A 53 -5.02 -8.52 7.18
CA ASP A 53 -6.33 -8.11 7.66
C ASP A 53 -7.13 -9.33 8.15
N GLU A 54 -7.45 -9.37 9.44
CA GLU A 54 -8.25 -10.45 10.04
C GLU A 54 -9.62 -10.61 9.38
N ASN A 55 -10.20 -9.53 8.83
CA ASN A 55 -11.47 -9.60 8.13
C ASN A 55 -11.33 -10.36 6.82
N LEU A 56 -10.21 -10.17 6.09
CA LEU A 56 -9.91 -10.92 4.88
C LEU A 56 -9.73 -12.41 5.19
N GLN A 57 -8.99 -12.75 6.24
CA GLN A 57 -8.85 -14.14 6.68
C GLN A 57 -10.21 -14.78 7.06
N LYS A 58 -11.05 -14.03 7.80
CA LYS A 58 -12.39 -14.50 8.17
C LYS A 58 -13.30 -14.67 6.95
N GLN A 59 -13.17 -13.82 5.93
CA GLN A 59 -13.95 -13.90 4.69
C GLN A 59 -13.57 -15.12 3.85
N LEU A 60 -12.31 -15.53 3.87
CA LEU A 60 -11.81 -16.69 3.11
C LEU A 60 -11.92 -17.99 3.90
N GLN A 61 -12.21 -17.94 5.21
CA GLN A 61 -12.25 -19.10 6.08
C GLN A 61 -13.28 -20.14 5.63
N GLY A 62 -12.81 -21.32 5.28
CA GLY A 62 -13.66 -22.44 4.85
C GLY A 62 -14.18 -22.32 3.42
N LEU A 63 -13.73 -21.33 2.65
CA LEU A 63 -14.13 -21.16 1.26
C LEU A 63 -13.20 -21.92 0.32
N SER A 64 -13.82 -22.59 -0.64
CA SER A 64 -13.19 -23.13 -1.86
C SER A 64 -14.18 -22.97 -2.97
N ARG A 65 -14.00 -21.97 -3.82
CA ARG A 65 -14.94 -21.63 -4.89
C ARG A 65 -14.26 -21.02 -6.10
N VAL A 66 -14.91 -21.20 -7.24
CA VAL A 66 -14.50 -20.58 -8.49
C VAL A 66 -15.58 -19.61 -8.94
N LYS A 67 -15.21 -18.38 -9.22
CA LYS A 67 -16.09 -17.35 -9.76
C LYS A 67 -15.76 -17.06 -11.21
N LEU A 68 -16.77 -16.69 -11.96
CA LEU A 68 -16.64 -16.14 -13.31
C LEU A 68 -17.77 -15.13 -13.57
N TYR A 69 -17.57 -14.33 -14.59
CA TYR A 69 -18.48 -13.25 -14.94
C TYR A 69 -18.97 -13.42 -16.38
N LEU A 70 -20.29 -13.33 -16.58
CA LEU A 70 -20.92 -13.37 -17.89
C LEU A 70 -21.77 -12.11 -18.07
N GLU A 71 -21.89 -11.64 -19.31
CA GLU A 71 -22.91 -10.64 -19.62
C GLU A 71 -24.31 -11.23 -19.39
N ASP A 72 -25.25 -10.46 -18.82
CA ASP A 72 -26.63 -10.91 -18.62
C ASP A 72 -27.31 -11.30 -19.93
N SER A 73 -26.87 -10.77 -21.06
CA SER A 73 -27.30 -11.12 -22.42
C SER A 73 -26.85 -12.53 -22.85
N ASP A 74 -25.78 -13.10 -22.26
CA ASP A 74 -25.18 -14.37 -22.67
C ASP A 74 -25.87 -15.58 -22.03
N LYS A 75 -27.17 -15.71 -22.32
CA LYS A 75 -27.99 -16.83 -21.79
C LYS A 75 -27.53 -18.20 -22.28
N GLN A 76 -26.81 -18.26 -23.40
CA GLN A 76 -26.31 -19.53 -23.95
C GLN A 76 -25.19 -20.09 -23.08
N ASN A 77 -24.19 -19.28 -22.73
CA ASN A 77 -23.10 -19.70 -21.88
C ASN A 77 -23.57 -19.93 -20.44
N LEU A 78 -24.51 -19.13 -19.93
CA LEU A 78 -25.13 -19.37 -18.63
C LEU A 78 -25.79 -20.75 -18.56
N SER A 79 -26.68 -21.09 -19.51
CA SER A 79 -27.37 -22.39 -19.53
C SER A 79 -26.40 -23.56 -19.70
N ARG A 80 -25.31 -23.36 -20.44
CA ARG A 80 -24.27 -24.36 -20.61
C ARG A 80 -23.50 -24.60 -19.31
N LEU A 81 -23.20 -23.51 -18.57
CA LEU A 81 -22.54 -23.58 -17.28
C LEU A 81 -23.40 -24.24 -16.22
N GLU A 82 -24.69 -23.89 -16.15
CA GLU A 82 -25.66 -24.54 -15.25
C GLU A 82 -25.78 -26.03 -15.52
N ALA A 83 -25.82 -26.45 -16.79
CA ALA A 83 -25.83 -27.85 -17.16
C ALA A 83 -24.56 -28.59 -16.73
N LEU A 84 -23.41 -27.97 -16.93
CA LEU A 84 -22.10 -28.50 -16.52
C LEU A 84 -22.00 -28.64 -14.99
N ALA A 85 -22.47 -27.65 -14.26
CA ALA A 85 -22.50 -27.67 -12.80
C ALA A 85 -23.43 -28.79 -12.27
N ALA A 86 -24.60 -28.94 -12.88
CA ALA A 86 -25.56 -30.00 -12.54
C ALA A 86 -24.99 -31.38 -12.82
N GLU A 87 -24.31 -31.61 -13.95
CA GLU A 87 -23.67 -32.89 -14.29
C GLU A 87 -22.63 -33.32 -13.24
N ARG A 88 -21.95 -32.35 -12.65
CA ARG A 88 -20.88 -32.57 -11.67
C ARG A 88 -21.30 -32.39 -10.21
N ASN A 89 -22.59 -32.13 -9.97
CA ASN A 89 -23.15 -31.82 -8.64
C ASN A 89 -22.37 -30.65 -7.94
N LEU A 90 -21.97 -29.66 -8.70
CA LEU A 90 -21.35 -28.43 -8.16
C LEU A 90 -22.46 -27.45 -7.79
N PRO A 91 -22.54 -26.99 -6.54
CA PRO A 91 -23.42 -25.89 -6.17
C PRO A 91 -23.09 -24.66 -7.00
N ILE A 92 -24.09 -24.07 -7.62
CA ILE A 92 -23.94 -22.85 -8.42
C ILE A 92 -24.85 -21.77 -7.89
N THR A 93 -24.32 -20.58 -7.74
CA THR A 93 -25.06 -19.37 -7.38
C THR A 93 -24.86 -18.32 -8.47
N VAL A 94 -25.95 -17.73 -8.95
CA VAL A 94 -25.94 -16.67 -9.96
C VAL A 94 -26.45 -15.40 -9.31
N THR A 95 -25.63 -14.38 -9.27
CA THR A 95 -25.95 -13.07 -8.70
C THR A 95 -25.97 -12.02 -9.81
N ASN A 96 -27.08 -11.29 -9.94
CA ASN A 96 -27.12 -10.15 -10.80
C ASN A 96 -26.24 -9.04 -10.22
N MET A 97 -25.21 -8.67 -10.96
CA MET A 97 -24.43 -7.48 -10.64
C MET A 97 -25.22 -6.27 -11.15
N PRO A 98 -25.55 -5.32 -10.27
CA PRO A 98 -26.16 -4.09 -10.72
C PRO A 98 -25.27 -3.44 -11.78
N GLU A 99 -25.86 -2.71 -12.71
CA GLU A 99 -25.12 -1.89 -13.67
C GLU A 99 -24.42 -0.77 -12.90
N ILE A 100 -23.34 -1.16 -12.21
CA ILE A 100 -22.46 -0.24 -11.51
C ILE A 100 -21.51 0.25 -12.60
N ASP A 101 -21.45 1.55 -12.78
CA ASP A 101 -20.34 2.15 -13.51
C ASP A 101 -19.06 1.89 -12.70
N TRP A 102 -18.37 0.82 -13.04
CA TRP A 102 -17.16 0.38 -12.34
C TRP A 102 -16.07 1.45 -12.41
N GLU A 103 -16.12 2.31 -13.44
CA GLU A 103 -15.17 3.43 -13.57
C GLU A 103 -15.46 4.54 -12.55
N GLU A 104 -16.67 4.62 -12.00
CA GLU A 104 -17.03 5.64 -11.01
C GLU A 104 -17.31 5.09 -9.61
N SER A 105 -17.88 3.88 -9.48
CA SER A 105 -18.30 3.36 -8.18
C SER A 105 -17.15 3.11 -7.19
N TRP A 106 -15.93 2.79 -7.68
CA TRP A 106 -14.78 2.62 -6.81
C TRP A 106 -14.31 3.95 -6.19
N LYS A 107 -14.60 5.08 -6.84
CA LYS A 107 -14.26 6.42 -6.34
C LYS A 107 -14.99 6.74 -5.05
N ASP A 108 -16.20 6.22 -4.87
CA ASP A 108 -17.01 6.40 -3.65
C ASP A 108 -16.36 5.75 -2.42
N ASN A 109 -15.46 4.77 -2.63
CA ASN A 109 -14.71 4.12 -1.56
C ASN A 109 -13.53 4.95 -1.04
N TYR A 110 -13.25 6.10 -1.66
CA TYR A 110 -12.15 6.99 -1.26
C TYR A 110 -12.65 8.38 -0.84
N PRO A 111 -13.33 8.48 0.31
CA PRO A 111 -13.76 9.77 0.82
C PRO A 111 -12.56 10.61 1.29
N PRO A 112 -12.74 11.93 1.45
CA PRO A 112 -11.77 12.80 2.09
C PRO A 112 -11.35 12.26 3.46
N GLN A 113 -10.05 12.21 3.74
CA GLN A 113 -9.51 11.64 4.97
C GLN A 113 -8.75 12.70 5.78
N PRO A 114 -9.35 13.29 6.82
CA PRO A 114 -8.65 14.16 7.74
C PRO A 114 -7.54 13.41 8.50
N VAL A 115 -6.34 14.01 8.57
CA VAL A 115 -5.17 13.46 9.26
C VAL A 115 -4.57 14.53 10.17
N GLY A 116 -4.34 14.17 11.43
CA GLY A 116 -3.82 15.11 12.41
C GLY A 116 -4.78 16.26 12.69
N LYS A 117 -4.29 17.49 12.66
CA LYS A 117 -5.09 18.69 12.97
C LYS A 117 -5.44 19.51 11.73
N ASN A 118 -4.52 19.59 10.78
CA ASN A 118 -4.63 20.53 9.65
C ASN A 118 -4.49 19.84 8.29
N LEU A 119 -4.12 18.55 8.24
CA LEU A 119 -3.96 17.82 6.99
C LEU A 119 -5.26 17.12 6.57
N ILE A 120 -5.45 17.01 5.26
CA ILE A 120 -6.48 16.16 4.67
C ILE A 120 -5.92 15.47 3.43
N VAL A 121 -6.11 14.16 3.34
CA VAL A 121 -5.79 13.39 2.13
C VAL A 121 -7.02 13.33 1.26
N LEU A 122 -6.86 13.71 0.01
CA LEU A 122 -7.94 13.78 -0.98
C LEU A 122 -7.56 13.02 -2.24
N PRO A 123 -8.47 12.22 -2.81
CA PRO A 123 -8.31 11.77 -4.17
C PRO A 123 -8.38 12.96 -5.13
N TYR A 124 -7.68 12.89 -6.28
CA TYR A 124 -7.55 14.02 -7.20
C TYR A 124 -8.89 14.57 -7.71
N TRP A 125 -9.93 13.71 -7.80
CA TRP A 125 -11.27 14.14 -8.21
C TRP A 125 -12.06 14.88 -7.12
N LEU A 126 -11.56 14.93 -5.89
CA LEU A 126 -12.13 15.69 -4.77
C LEU A 126 -11.18 16.80 -4.29
N ALA A 127 -10.23 17.22 -5.12
CA ALA A 127 -9.17 18.18 -4.75
C ALA A 127 -9.69 19.49 -4.16
N ASP A 128 -10.89 19.93 -4.54
CA ASP A 128 -11.51 21.16 -4.06
C ASP A 128 -12.21 21.00 -2.69
N GLN A 129 -12.35 19.78 -2.17
CA GLN A 129 -13.07 19.49 -0.93
C GLN A 129 -12.17 19.50 0.31
N ASN A 130 -11.29 20.50 0.43
CA ASN A 130 -10.30 20.55 1.51
C ASN A 130 -10.84 21.06 2.86
N GLU A 131 -12.04 21.63 2.89
CA GLU A 131 -12.71 22.11 4.12
C GLU A 131 -11.84 23.01 5.02
N GLY A 132 -10.89 23.73 4.45
CA GLY A 132 -9.95 24.60 5.17
C GLY A 132 -8.71 23.89 5.72
N HIS A 133 -8.55 22.60 5.42
CA HIS A 133 -7.35 21.83 5.73
C HIS A 133 -6.30 21.99 4.63
N LEU A 134 -5.06 21.63 4.94
CA LEU A 134 -3.95 21.56 4.00
C LEU A 134 -4.05 20.25 3.19
N PRO A 135 -4.40 20.30 1.91
CA PRO A 135 -4.67 19.09 1.14
C PRO A 135 -3.38 18.39 0.69
N VAL A 136 -3.40 17.06 0.77
CA VAL A 136 -2.46 16.14 0.13
C VAL A 136 -3.27 15.36 -0.90
N ILE A 137 -3.08 15.66 -2.17
CA ILE A 137 -3.91 15.16 -3.27
C ILE A 137 -3.20 13.96 -3.91
N LEU A 138 -3.92 12.85 -4.08
CA LEU A 138 -3.37 11.61 -4.63
C LEU A 138 -4.34 10.97 -5.61
N ASP A 139 -3.81 10.15 -6.51
CA ASP A 139 -4.56 9.08 -7.14
C ASP A 139 -4.49 7.85 -6.22
N PRO A 140 -5.60 7.38 -5.62
CA PRO A 140 -5.62 6.22 -4.75
C PRO A 140 -5.55 4.88 -5.52
N GLY A 141 -4.91 4.84 -6.68
CA GLY A 141 -4.79 3.68 -7.55
C GLY A 141 -4.18 2.43 -6.88
N LEU A 142 -3.50 1.60 -7.63
CA LEU A 142 -3.05 0.26 -7.23
C LEU A 142 -1.76 0.21 -6.39
N ILE A 143 -1.30 1.34 -5.81
CA ILE A 143 -0.08 1.39 -5.00
C ILE A 143 -0.40 1.70 -3.54
N PHE A 144 0.40 1.09 -2.62
CA PHE A 144 0.36 1.36 -1.18
C PHE A 144 0.62 2.85 -0.88
N GLY A 145 -0.04 3.37 0.17
CA GLY A 145 0.13 4.76 0.59
C GLY A 145 -1.02 5.67 0.18
N THR A 146 -2.27 5.19 0.25
CA THR A 146 -3.49 6.00 0.01
C THR A 146 -3.83 6.96 1.17
N GLY A 147 -3.06 6.93 2.26
CA GLY A 147 -3.31 7.72 3.47
C GLY A 147 -4.28 7.08 4.48
N ALA A 148 -5.03 6.07 4.09
CA ALA A 148 -5.97 5.38 4.97
C ALA A 148 -5.29 4.51 6.03
N HIS A 149 -4.12 3.97 5.72
CA HIS A 149 -3.43 3.02 6.59
C HIS A 149 -2.93 3.69 7.89
N PRO A 150 -3.13 3.05 9.06
CA PRO A 150 -2.74 3.63 10.36
C PRO A 150 -1.27 4.03 10.43
N SER A 151 -0.35 3.24 9.86
CA SER A 151 1.08 3.56 9.85
C SER A 151 1.38 4.87 9.12
N THR A 152 0.75 5.12 7.98
CA THR A 152 0.90 6.36 7.20
C THR A 152 0.35 7.56 7.97
N ARG A 153 -0.83 7.40 8.58
CA ARG A 153 -1.44 8.45 9.40
C ARG A 153 -0.56 8.84 10.57
N LEU A 154 0.03 7.87 11.28
CA LEU A 154 0.95 8.13 12.40
C LEU A 154 2.16 8.97 11.96
N VAL A 155 2.76 8.67 10.79
CA VAL A 155 3.87 9.45 10.26
C VAL A 155 3.44 10.86 9.91
N MET A 156 2.35 11.03 9.17
CA MET A 156 1.83 12.35 8.77
C MET A 156 1.50 13.23 9.99
N GLU A 157 0.92 12.65 11.05
CA GLU A 157 0.63 13.36 12.30
C GLU A 157 1.91 13.80 13.04
N GLU A 158 2.99 13.04 12.98
CA GLU A 158 4.28 13.46 13.54
C GLU A 158 4.96 14.49 12.64
N MET A 159 4.86 14.35 11.31
CA MET A 159 5.38 15.32 10.36
C MET A 159 4.72 16.69 10.54
N GLU A 160 3.42 16.75 10.78
CA GLU A 160 2.70 18.01 11.04
C GLU A 160 3.29 18.80 12.22
N LYS A 161 3.86 18.11 13.21
CA LYS A 161 4.47 18.72 14.42
C LYS A 161 5.94 19.06 14.22
N LEU A 162 6.64 18.33 13.36
CA LEU A 162 8.10 18.31 13.31
C LEU A 162 8.68 18.98 12.08
N VAL A 163 7.99 18.93 10.93
CA VAL A 163 8.48 19.56 9.69
C VAL A 163 8.50 21.08 9.86
N LYS A 164 9.59 21.68 9.41
CA LYS A 164 9.76 23.13 9.42
C LYS A 164 9.97 23.62 7.98
N PRO A 165 9.61 24.88 7.71
CA PRO A 165 9.93 25.49 6.42
C PRO A 165 11.41 25.36 6.07
N GLY A 166 11.67 24.96 4.84
CA GLY A 166 13.04 24.80 4.34
C GLY A 166 13.67 23.42 4.56
N PHE A 167 13.02 22.48 5.23
CA PHE A 167 13.53 21.11 5.40
C PHE A 167 13.77 20.42 4.06
N ARG A 168 14.83 19.63 4.01
CA ARG A 168 15.15 18.71 2.90
C ARG A 168 14.83 17.30 3.37
N CYS A 169 13.98 16.61 2.65
CA CYS A 169 13.46 15.31 3.03
C CYS A 169 13.96 14.18 2.13
N LEU A 170 14.24 13.04 2.71
CA LEU A 170 14.46 11.76 2.01
C LEU A 170 13.40 10.77 2.47
N ASP A 171 12.71 10.13 1.53
CA ASP A 171 11.62 9.19 1.76
C ASP A 171 12.00 7.85 1.13
N LEU A 172 12.36 6.87 1.96
CA LEU A 172 12.80 5.53 1.54
C LEU A 172 11.62 4.56 1.61
N GLY A 173 11.29 3.94 0.47
CA GLY A 173 10.04 3.21 0.25
C GLY A 173 8.89 4.19 0.06
N SER A 174 9.05 5.13 -0.88
CA SER A 174 8.13 6.27 -1.02
C SER A 174 6.76 5.90 -1.58
N GLY A 175 6.62 4.76 -2.27
CA GLY A 175 5.37 4.28 -2.86
C GLY A 175 4.66 5.37 -3.67
N SER A 176 3.46 5.74 -3.25
CA SER A 176 2.65 6.81 -3.85
C SER A 176 3.26 8.23 -3.75
N GLY A 177 4.34 8.40 -2.98
CA GLY A 177 4.95 9.69 -2.67
C GLY A 177 4.20 10.50 -1.60
N ILE A 178 3.21 9.93 -0.92
CA ILE A 178 2.35 10.64 0.03
C ILE A 178 3.14 11.37 1.13
N LEU A 179 4.17 10.74 1.71
CA LEU A 179 4.96 11.34 2.78
C LEU A 179 5.86 12.46 2.25
N SER A 180 6.49 12.25 1.11
CA SER A 180 7.25 13.28 0.39
C SER A 180 6.39 14.51 0.07
N ILE A 181 5.18 14.30 -0.47
CA ILE A 181 4.22 15.36 -0.78
C ILE A 181 3.76 16.06 0.50
N THR A 182 3.49 15.29 1.56
CA THR A 182 3.13 15.84 2.88
C THR A 182 4.23 16.76 3.40
N ALA A 183 5.52 16.36 3.30
CA ALA A 183 6.64 17.21 3.71
C ALA A 183 6.65 18.54 2.96
N LEU A 184 6.47 18.52 1.64
CA LEU A 184 6.42 19.72 0.80
C LEU A 184 5.22 20.61 1.13
N ARG A 185 4.05 20.03 1.36
CA ARG A 185 2.84 20.75 1.80
C ARG A 185 3.03 21.43 3.15
N LEU A 186 3.80 20.82 4.05
CA LEU A 186 4.17 21.41 5.35
C LEU A 186 5.30 22.45 5.26
N GLY A 187 5.82 22.71 4.06
CA GLY A 187 6.80 23.77 3.81
C GLY A 187 8.24 23.29 3.67
N ALA A 188 8.50 22.00 3.52
CA ALA A 188 9.83 21.52 3.15
C ALA A 188 10.29 22.13 1.82
N ALA A 189 11.57 22.41 1.68
CA ALA A 189 12.14 22.99 0.48
C ALA A 189 12.29 21.95 -0.65
N SER A 190 12.55 20.70 -0.29
CA SER A 190 12.67 19.61 -1.24
C SER A 190 12.38 18.26 -0.60
N ALA A 191 11.95 17.32 -1.43
CA ALA A 191 11.79 15.92 -1.06
C ALA A 191 12.34 15.02 -2.18
N ILE A 192 13.05 13.95 -1.80
CA ILE A 192 13.49 12.88 -2.67
C ILE A 192 12.79 11.62 -2.19
N GLY A 193 11.94 11.04 -3.04
CA GLY A 193 11.35 9.73 -2.83
C GLY A 193 12.17 8.65 -3.55
N VAL A 194 12.40 7.52 -2.90
CA VAL A 194 13.10 6.37 -3.47
C VAL A 194 12.28 5.12 -3.23
N ASP A 195 12.06 4.34 -4.28
CA ASP A 195 11.36 3.06 -4.17
C ASP A 195 12.03 2.00 -5.05
N ILE A 196 11.89 0.74 -4.67
CA ILE A 196 12.41 -0.39 -5.48
C ILE A 196 11.50 -0.71 -6.66
N ASP A 197 10.22 -0.37 -6.59
CA ASP A 197 9.27 -0.57 -7.68
C ASP A 197 9.38 0.56 -8.70
N PRO A 198 9.74 0.26 -9.97
CA PRO A 198 9.80 1.26 -11.02
C PRO A 198 8.48 2.01 -11.25
N LYS A 199 7.34 1.37 -10.97
CA LYS A 199 6.02 2.00 -11.13
C LYS A 199 5.79 3.09 -10.09
N ALA A 200 6.38 2.96 -8.89
CA ALA A 200 6.25 3.94 -7.84
C ALA A 200 6.82 5.31 -8.24
N GLU A 201 7.89 5.33 -9.03
CA GLU A 201 8.52 6.57 -9.51
C GLU A 201 7.55 7.42 -10.34
N ASP A 202 6.87 6.82 -11.31
CA ASP A 202 5.92 7.53 -12.17
C ASP A 202 4.68 7.97 -11.37
N ILE A 203 4.15 7.11 -10.53
CA ILE A 203 2.97 7.40 -9.70
C ILE A 203 3.27 8.52 -8.70
N ALA A 204 4.43 8.49 -8.03
CA ALA A 204 4.82 9.54 -7.10
C ALA A 204 5.01 10.89 -7.81
N ARG A 205 5.53 10.90 -9.05
CA ARG A 205 5.62 12.12 -9.87
C ARG A 205 4.26 12.67 -10.25
N GLU A 206 3.34 11.81 -10.63
CA GLU A 206 1.96 12.20 -10.98
C GLU A 206 1.24 12.77 -9.76
N ASN A 207 1.31 12.09 -8.63
CA ASN A 207 0.75 12.58 -7.37
C ASN A 207 1.37 13.92 -6.94
N ALA A 208 2.68 14.10 -7.10
CA ALA A 208 3.33 15.38 -6.83
C ALA A 208 2.80 16.49 -7.74
N ALA A 209 2.55 16.18 -9.02
CA ALA A 209 2.00 17.14 -9.97
C ALA A 209 0.58 17.58 -9.60
N TYR A 210 -0.29 16.70 -9.10
CA TYR A 210 -1.61 17.08 -8.54
C TYR A 210 -1.49 18.10 -7.40
N ASN A 211 -0.37 18.11 -6.69
CA ASN A 211 -0.07 19.04 -5.61
C ASN A 211 0.72 20.29 -6.06
N GLY A 212 1.00 20.42 -7.36
CA GLY A 212 1.79 21.52 -7.91
C GLY A 212 3.30 21.39 -7.70
N PHE A 213 3.80 20.20 -7.37
CA PHE A 213 5.22 19.94 -7.17
C PHE A 213 5.82 19.19 -8.36
N SER A 214 7.05 19.55 -8.69
CA SER A 214 7.90 18.88 -9.69
C SER A 214 9.38 19.15 -9.33
N ALA A 215 10.31 18.60 -10.11
CA ALA A 215 11.72 18.90 -9.93
C ALA A 215 11.99 20.42 -10.06
N PRO A 216 12.86 20.99 -9.21
CA PRO A 216 13.72 20.32 -8.23
C PRO A 216 13.08 20.12 -6.84
N ALA A 217 11.85 20.61 -6.61
CA ALA A 217 11.21 20.50 -5.30
C ALA A 217 10.90 19.05 -4.94
N PHE A 218 10.43 18.27 -5.90
CA PHE A 218 10.22 16.82 -5.76
C PHE A 218 10.98 16.04 -6.82
N THR A 219 11.68 14.99 -6.37
CA THR A 219 12.35 14.02 -7.25
C THR A 219 11.98 12.62 -6.78
N ALA A 220 11.50 11.80 -7.69
CA ALA A 220 11.29 10.36 -7.45
C ALA A 220 12.37 9.57 -8.20
N LEU A 221 12.93 8.57 -7.55
CA LEU A 221 14.00 7.71 -8.05
C LEU A 221 13.64 6.25 -7.83
N THR A 222 14.00 5.39 -8.77
CA THR A 222 13.88 3.94 -8.63
C THR A 222 15.21 3.34 -8.23
N GLY A 223 15.22 2.46 -7.22
CA GLY A 223 16.41 1.69 -6.86
C GLY A 223 16.42 1.19 -5.42
N ASN A 224 17.29 0.22 -5.16
CA ASN A 224 17.53 -0.32 -3.83
C ASN A 224 18.77 0.34 -3.20
N VAL A 225 18.56 1.21 -2.23
CA VAL A 225 19.67 1.94 -1.56
C VAL A 225 20.67 1.04 -0.83
N ILE A 226 20.33 -0.24 -0.56
CA ILE A 226 21.24 -1.19 0.08
C ILE A 226 22.19 -1.80 -0.97
N GLU A 227 21.71 -2.08 -2.16
CA GLU A 227 22.42 -2.82 -3.21
C GLU A 227 23.05 -1.89 -4.25
N ASP A 228 22.38 -0.79 -4.59
CA ASP A 228 22.84 0.17 -5.59
C ASP A 228 23.83 1.17 -4.98
N ARG A 229 25.11 0.97 -5.31
CA ARG A 229 26.21 1.80 -4.81
C ARG A 229 26.21 3.21 -5.37
N GLU A 230 25.73 3.40 -6.60
CA GLU A 230 25.71 4.72 -7.26
C GLU A 230 24.59 5.57 -6.63
N LEU A 231 23.40 4.98 -6.52
CA LEU A 231 22.26 5.60 -5.82
C LEU A 231 22.62 5.95 -4.36
N MET A 232 23.23 4.99 -3.64
CA MET A 232 23.71 5.23 -2.27
C MET A 232 24.69 6.41 -2.20
N ALA A 233 25.67 6.46 -3.11
CA ALA A 233 26.66 7.55 -3.15
C ALA A 233 25.99 8.90 -3.46
N GLU A 234 25.08 8.93 -4.42
CA GLU A 234 24.33 10.13 -4.76
C GLU A 234 23.52 10.67 -3.57
N LEU A 235 22.77 9.80 -2.91
CA LEU A 235 21.89 10.19 -1.81
C LEU A 235 22.71 10.58 -0.57
N SER A 236 23.78 9.85 -0.23
CA SER A 236 24.60 10.15 0.93
C SER A 236 25.52 11.38 0.77
N ALA A 237 25.66 11.90 -0.45
CA ALA A 237 26.35 13.18 -0.69
C ALA A 237 25.50 14.40 -0.33
N LYS A 238 24.22 14.22 -0.05
CA LYS A 238 23.27 15.28 0.29
C LYS A 238 23.01 15.27 1.80
N GLU A 239 22.59 16.41 2.32
CA GLU A 239 22.17 16.53 3.73
C GLU A 239 20.64 16.57 3.79
N TYR A 240 20.06 15.87 4.74
CA TYR A 240 18.63 15.83 4.97
C TYR A 240 18.29 16.25 6.39
N ASP A 241 17.24 17.04 6.54
CA ASP A 241 16.71 17.47 7.83
C ASP A 241 15.72 16.43 8.36
N LEU A 242 15.07 15.66 7.44
CA LEU A 242 14.12 14.62 7.74
C LEU A 242 14.32 13.40 6.81
N VAL A 243 14.45 12.23 7.41
CA VAL A 243 14.43 10.94 6.71
C VAL A 243 13.17 10.19 7.13
N LEU A 244 12.43 9.68 6.16
CA LEU A 244 11.18 8.94 6.33
C LEU A 244 11.37 7.51 5.85
N VAL A 245 10.80 6.55 6.61
CA VAL A 245 10.83 5.12 6.29
C VAL A 245 9.51 4.52 6.77
N ASN A 246 8.57 4.30 5.88
CA ASN A 246 7.27 3.70 6.22
C ASN A 246 7.09 2.39 5.44
N ILE A 247 7.73 1.33 5.92
CA ILE A 247 7.82 0.01 5.29
C ILE A 247 7.84 -1.07 6.37
N VAL A 248 7.75 -2.34 5.96
CA VAL A 248 7.76 -3.50 6.87
C VAL A 248 9.03 -3.58 7.72
N ALA A 249 8.92 -4.15 8.91
CA ALA A 249 9.97 -4.17 9.93
C ALA A 249 11.30 -4.78 9.44
N ASP A 250 11.26 -5.86 8.67
CA ASP A 250 12.46 -6.54 8.16
C ASP A 250 13.28 -5.64 7.21
N VAL A 251 12.60 -4.85 6.40
CA VAL A 251 13.26 -3.88 5.52
C VAL A 251 13.86 -2.73 6.33
N ILE A 252 13.18 -2.23 7.37
CA ILE A 252 13.75 -1.22 8.28
C ILE A 252 15.00 -1.75 8.97
N ILE A 253 14.98 -3.00 9.45
CA ILE A 253 16.13 -3.67 10.07
C ILE A 253 17.30 -3.75 9.08
N SER A 254 17.02 -4.12 7.83
CA SER A 254 18.01 -4.19 6.77
C SER A 254 18.58 -2.83 6.38
N LEU A 255 17.79 -1.77 6.47
CA LEU A 255 18.21 -0.38 6.22
C LEU A 255 19.00 0.22 7.40
N ALA A 256 18.80 -0.26 8.63
CA ALA A 256 19.40 0.33 9.83
C ALA A 256 20.91 0.58 9.73
N PRO A 257 21.75 -0.28 9.11
CA PRO A 257 23.19 -0.03 8.95
C PRO A 257 23.53 1.16 8.03
N VAL A 258 22.66 1.52 7.10
CA VAL A 258 22.92 2.57 6.12
C VAL A 258 22.23 3.89 6.47
N LEU A 259 21.18 3.88 7.27
CA LEU A 259 20.45 5.08 7.70
C LEU A 259 21.34 6.20 8.28
N PRO A 260 22.39 5.90 9.09
CA PRO A 260 23.29 6.94 9.61
C PRO A 260 23.97 7.78 8.53
N LYS A 261 24.11 7.28 7.29
CA LYS A 261 24.73 8.02 6.18
C LYS A 261 23.87 9.17 5.68
N PHE A 262 22.56 9.12 5.96
CA PHE A 262 21.59 10.14 5.55
C PHE A 262 21.27 11.13 6.68
N LEU A 263 21.75 10.87 7.90
CA LEU A 263 21.40 11.64 9.10
C LEU A 263 22.56 12.52 9.54
N GLY A 264 22.34 13.81 9.58
CA GLY A 264 23.19 14.76 10.27
C GLY A 264 22.86 14.85 11.77
N ARG A 265 23.60 15.68 12.48
CA ARG A 265 23.47 15.84 13.95
C ARG A 265 22.06 16.25 14.39
N ASP A 266 21.39 17.09 13.63
CA ASP A 266 20.06 17.63 13.96
C ASP A 266 18.93 16.99 13.14
N SER A 267 19.27 16.04 12.27
CA SER A 267 18.30 15.34 11.44
C SER A 267 17.31 14.53 12.27
N LEU A 268 16.10 14.44 11.76
CA LEU A 268 15.06 13.56 12.27
C LEU A 268 14.96 12.33 11.37
N LEU A 269 14.73 11.17 11.99
CA LEU A 269 14.31 9.96 11.31
C LEU A 269 12.95 9.56 11.87
N ILE A 270 11.97 9.31 10.98
CA ILE A 270 10.67 8.76 11.35
C ILE A 270 10.53 7.41 10.65
N CYS A 271 10.37 6.33 11.43
CA CYS A 271 10.07 5.00 10.91
C CYS A 271 8.67 4.58 11.34
N SER A 272 7.93 3.94 10.44
CA SER A 272 6.62 3.33 10.68
C SER A 272 6.42 2.14 9.72
N GLY A 273 5.20 1.55 9.70
CA GLY A 273 4.97 0.25 9.07
C GLY A 273 5.45 -0.89 9.96
N ILE A 274 5.56 -0.63 11.26
CA ILE A 274 6.05 -1.56 12.27
C ILE A 274 4.84 -2.07 13.05
N VAL A 275 4.54 -3.36 12.98
CA VAL A 275 3.57 -3.95 13.90
C VAL A 275 4.15 -3.99 15.32
N ASP A 276 3.31 -3.87 16.33
CA ASP A 276 3.70 -3.66 17.74
C ASP A 276 4.69 -4.70 18.25
N TYR A 277 4.46 -5.98 17.97
CA TYR A 277 5.32 -7.08 18.41
C TYR A 277 6.71 -7.09 17.73
N ARG A 278 6.89 -6.40 16.58
CA ARG A 278 8.18 -6.24 15.89
C ARG A 278 8.98 -5.01 16.34
N LEU A 279 8.34 -4.11 17.11
CA LEU A 279 9.01 -2.90 17.62
C LEU A 279 10.32 -3.18 18.36
N PRO A 280 10.45 -4.21 19.22
CA PRO A 280 11.72 -4.53 19.90
C PRO A 280 12.86 -4.84 18.94
N ASP A 281 12.60 -5.56 17.84
CA ASP A 281 13.60 -5.94 16.84
C ASP A 281 14.12 -4.71 16.10
N VAL A 282 13.18 -3.87 15.61
CA VAL A 282 13.50 -2.59 14.95
C VAL A 282 14.29 -1.68 15.89
N ALA A 283 13.84 -1.53 17.13
CA ALA A 283 14.52 -0.70 18.12
C ALA A 283 15.95 -1.21 18.39
N GLY A 284 16.13 -2.53 18.47
CA GLY A 284 17.43 -3.18 18.62
C GLY A 284 18.37 -2.84 17.46
N ALA A 285 17.89 -2.99 16.21
CA ALA A 285 18.65 -2.70 14.99
C ALA A 285 19.04 -1.23 14.90
N LEU A 286 18.11 -0.31 15.12
CA LEU A 286 18.39 1.13 15.12
C LEU A 286 19.42 1.51 16.18
N ASN A 287 19.26 0.98 17.42
CA ASN A 287 20.17 1.27 18.53
C ASN A 287 21.60 0.77 18.29
N GLN A 288 21.77 -0.43 17.69
CA GLN A 288 23.07 -1.01 17.31
C GLN A 288 23.79 -0.16 16.26
N ASN A 289 23.05 0.54 15.42
CA ASN A 289 23.57 1.41 14.37
C ASN A 289 23.65 2.89 14.78
N GLY A 290 23.66 3.18 16.09
CA GLY A 290 23.89 4.54 16.58
C GLY A 290 22.66 5.47 16.48
N ILE A 291 21.47 4.91 16.24
CA ILE A 291 20.21 5.66 16.17
C ILE A 291 19.45 5.47 17.48
N SER A 292 18.99 6.58 18.07
CA SER A 292 18.27 6.60 19.34
C SER A 292 16.80 6.96 19.10
N ILE A 293 15.88 6.12 19.55
CA ILE A 293 14.44 6.42 19.56
C ILE A 293 14.19 7.49 20.64
N LYS A 294 13.53 8.56 20.24
CA LYS A 294 13.15 9.68 21.12
C LYS A 294 11.68 9.66 21.48
N LYS A 295 10.85 9.06 20.64
CA LYS A 295 9.42 8.98 20.83
C LYS A 295 8.88 7.73 20.11
N VAL A 296 7.93 7.09 20.74
CA VAL A 296 7.12 6.01 20.16
C VAL A 296 5.66 6.48 20.13
N ARG A 297 4.99 6.23 19.05
CA ARG A 297 3.53 6.38 18.88
C ARG A 297 2.96 5.04 18.46
N GLU A 298 1.79 4.73 19.00
CA GLU A 298 1.07 3.49 18.73
C GLU A 298 -0.38 3.82 18.42
N THR A 299 -0.93 3.13 17.45
CA THR A 299 -2.35 3.18 17.10
C THR A 299 -2.73 1.82 16.53
N GLU A 300 -3.77 1.21 17.10
CA GLU A 300 -4.12 -0.16 16.78
C GLU A 300 -2.88 -1.06 16.98
N ASP A 301 -2.55 -1.91 16.00
CA ASP A 301 -1.38 -2.79 16.07
C ASP A 301 -0.10 -2.16 15.44
N TRP A 302 -0.12 -0.84 15.16
CA TRP A 302 0.95 -0.17 14.40
C TRP A 302 1.73 0.83 15.25
N CYS A 303 3.06 0.82 15.05
CA CYS A 303 3.99 1.72 15.70
C CYS A 303 4.64 2.69 14.72
N CYS A 304 4.90 3.89 15.22
CA CYS A 304 5.72 4.92 14.59
C CYS A 304 6.76 5.40 15.59
N VAL A 305 8.03 5.47 15.19
CA VAL A 305 9.13 5.91 16.02
C VAL A 305 9.79 7.16 15.43
N VAL A 306 10.03 8.15 16.28
CA VAL A 306 10.83 9.34 15.95
C VAL A 306 12.21 9.17 16.56
N CYS A 307 13.24 9.28 15.74
CA CYS A 307 14.61 8.94 16.09
C CYS A 307 15.59 10.07 15.76
N ARG A 308 16.79 10.00 16.34
CA ARG A 308 17.96 10.84 16.02
C ARG A 308 19.24 10.01 16.12
N LEU A 309 20.32 10.48 15.51
CA LEU A 309 21.66 9.98 15.83
C LEU A 309 21.96 10.20 17.33
N LYS A 310 22.75 9.28 17.90
CA LYS A 310 23.25 9.33 19.29
C LYS A 310 24.27 10.42 19.47
#